data_fd73e0a6f38a9d805daaa4ff7ba094bf
#
_entry.id   fd73e0a6f38a9d805daaa4ff7ba094bf
#
_cell.length_a   1.000
_cell.length_b   1.000
_cell.length_c   1.000
_cell.angle_alpha   90.00
_cell.angle_beta   90.00
_cell.angle_gamma   90.00
#
_symmetry.space_group_name_H-M   'P 1'
#
loop_
_entity.id
_entity.type
_entity.pdbx_description
1 polymer ?
#
loop_
_entity_poly.entity_id
_entity_poly.type
_entity_poly.pdbx_seq_one_letter_code
_entity_poly.pdbx_strand_id
1 'polypeptide(L)'
;MLAQRIVFIRGEKAIGDLLSQGDALEGWWPESVRQLLGNRSLANRSGPGHRARRRVVGQLFSSSALERYTPSINALIEEVSNDLLEATTATPLADRMRRFAFAVIAGTVLGLDETNRDALFEDFEIWTRALFSIPVALPGTPFAKAMAARQRLLKRLKTVLMEGDQSRGGLDLLSDGLDEEGIPLDDDDLAEQLLLLLFAGYETTASSLSCLFRALLINPEVAHWLQSDLAGGSPAPRLDATVLEVMRLTPPVGGFFRRSLRPVQLAGVEVPEHSVIQVVLTPSHPADATDLAAFRPQRHLDGSFDQTLLPFGGGQRAVSYTHLRAHETLIYL
;
A
#
# COMPACT_ATOMS: atom_id res chain seq x y z
N MET A 1 31.45 1.84 3.22
CA MET A 1 30.16 2.56 3.16
C MET A 1 30.35 3.92 3.79
N LEU A 2 30.30 4.98 3.00
CA LEU A 2 30.22 6.32 3.54
C LEU A 2 28.88 6.41 4.29
N ALA A 3 28.89 6.88 5.53
CA ALA A 3 27.71 7.02 6.35
C ALA A 3 26.70 7.93 5.64
N GLN A 4 25.55 7.40 5.26
CA GLN A 4 24.49 8.19 4.63
C GLN A 4 23.82 9.06 5.70
N ARG A 5 23.68 10.36 5.45
CA ARG A 5 22.96 11.27 6.35
C ARG A 5 21.47 10.98 6.26
N ILE A 6 20.85 10.68 7.38
CA ILE A 6 19.39 10.51 7.48
C ILE A 6 18.86 11.66 8.35
N VAL A 7 17.89 12.39 7.82
CA VAL A 7 17.18 13.47 8.50
C VAL A 7 15.76 13.01 8.76
N PHE A 8 15.37 12.97 10.02
CA PHE A 8 14.00 12.63 10.42
C PHE A 8 13.18 13.91 10.51
N ILE A 9 12.02 13.92 9.88
CA ILE A 9 11.07 15.03 9.98
C ILE A 9 9.70 14.54 10.43
N ARG A 10 9.00 15.39 11.17
CA ARG A 10 7.64 15.18 11.66
C ARG A 10 6.89 16.50 11.78
N GLY A 11 5.58 16.41 11.91
CA GLY A 11 4.71 17.57 12.09
C GLY A 11 4.36 18.27 10.77
N GLU A 12 3.23 18.98 10.78
CA GLU A 12 2.61 19.54 9.58
C GLU A 12 3.52 20.51 8.82
N LYS A 13 4.21 21.40 9.57
CA LYS A 13 5.09 22.40 8.94
C LYS A 13 6.22 21.75 8.14
N ALA A 14 6.98 20.83 8.76
CA ALA A 14 8.11 20.20 8.07
C ALA A 14 7.67 19.30 6.91
N ILE A 15 6.54 18.61 7.05
CA ILE A 15 5.95 17.78 6.01
C ILE A 15 5.38 18.66 4.89
N GLY A 16 4.69 19.74 5.20
CA GLY A 16 4.18 20.71 4.23
C GLY A 16 5.32 21.34 3.42
N ASP A 17 6.39 21.78 4.08
CA ASP A 17 7.59 22.29 3.42
C ASP A 17 8.20 21.25 2.48
N LEU A 18 8.31 19.97 2.93
CA LEU A 18 8.81 18.88 2.08
C LEU A 18 7.94 18.67 0.84
N LEU A 19 6.62 18.60 1.01
CA LEU A 19 5.69 18.35 -0.10
C LEU A 19 5.67 19.49 -1.13
N SER A 20 6.00 20.71 -0.72
CA SER A 20 6.11 21.89 -1.58
C SER A 20 7.41 21.92 -2.41
N GLN A 21 8.45 21.15 -2.03
CA GLN A 21 9.77 21.18 -2.72
C GLN A 21 9.78 20.55 -4.11
N GLY A 22 8.74 19.78 -4.48
CA GLY A 22 8.56 19.25 -5.84
C GLY A 22 9.78 18.55 -6.41
N ASP A 23 10.40 19.15 -7.44
CA ASP A 23 11.53 18.58 -8.18
C ASP A 23 12.88 18.61 -7.42
N ALA A 24 12.94 19.22 -6.24
CA ALA A 24 14.12 19.16 -5.39
C ALA A 24 14.30 17.81 -4.68
N LEU A 25 13.31 16.93 -4.81
CA LEU A 25 13.26 15.67 -4.10
C LEU A 25 12.96 14.50 -5.05
N GLU A 26 13.59 13.38 -4.78
CA GLU A 26 13.24 12.11 -5.43
C GLU A 26 12.82 11.05 -4.41
N GLY A 27 12.16 9.97 -4.87
CA GLY A 27 11.89 8.79 -4.06
C GLY A 27 13.19 8.08 -3.72
N TRP A 28 13.29 7.58 -2.50
CA TRP A 28 14.41 6.79 -2.06
C TRP A 28 13.94 5.54 -1.32
N TRP A 29 14.66 4.44 -1.54
CA TRP A 29 14.45 3.17 -0.87
C TRP A 29 15.79 2.57 -0.44
N PRO A 30 15.83 1.80 0.66
CA PRO A 30 16.99 0.98 1.01
C PRO A 30 17.42 0.07 -0.15
N GLU A 31 18.70 -0.25 -0.21
CA GLU A 31 19.25 -1.01 -1.34
C GLU A 31 18.59 -2.38 -1.53
N SER A 32 18.28 -3.10 -0.44
CA SER A 32 17.54 -4.36 -0.51
C SER A 32 16.18 -4.21 -1.19
N VAL A 33 15.43 -3.18 -0.79
CA VAL A 33 14.12 -2.88 -1.37
C VAL A 33 14.26 -2.53 -2.86
N ARG A 34 15.25 -1.68 -3.21
CA ARG A 34 15.51 -1.31 -4.60
C ARG A 34 15.77 -2.52 -5.49
N GLN A 35 16.64 -3.43 -5.05
CA GLN A 35 16.99 -4.62 -5.82
C GLN A 35 15.82 -5.60 -5.93
N LEU A 36 15.07 -5.78 -4.84
CA LEU A 36 13.94 -6.70 -4.82
C LEU A 36 12.71 -6.19 -5.58
N LEU A 37 12.47 -4.86 -5.61
CA LEU A 37 11.41 -4.28 -6.44
C LEU A 37 11.79 -4.26 -7.92
N GLY A 38 13.07 -4.07 -8.24
CA GLY A 38 13.58 -4.02 -9.62
C GLY A 38 13.69 -2.61 -10.20
N ASN A 39 14.53 -2.49 -11.23
CA ASN A 39 14.87 -1.20 -11.80
C ASN A 39 13.75 -0.58 -12.66
N ARG A 40 12.84 -1.39 -13.17
CA ARG A 40 11.71 -0.95 -14.00
C ARG A 40 10.50 -0.55 -13.15
N SER A 41 10.45 -1.02 -11.91
CA SER A 41 9.35 -0.74 -10.97
C SER A 41 9.12 0.75 -10.79
N LEU A 42 7.85 1.16 -10.83
CA LEU A 42 7.37 2.51 -10.53
C LEU A 42 7.99 3.08 -9.24
N ALA A 43 8.17 2.24 -8.21
CA ALA A 43 8.74 2.65 -6.93
C ALA A 43 10.18 3.17 -7.06
N ASN A 44 10.95 2.63 -8.02
CA ASN A 44 12.36 2.99 -8.27
C ASN A 44 12.55 4.03 -9.37
N ARG A 45 11.48 4.45 -10.03
CA ARG A 45 11.52 5.49 -11.08
C ARG A 45 11.26 6.88 -10.50
N SER A 46 11.76 7.89 -11.19
CA SER A 46 11.53 9.30 -10.89
C SER A 46 11.17 10.07 -12.18
N GLY A 47 10.71 11.32 -12.04
CA GLY A 47 10.42 12.20 -13.16
C GLY A 47 9.45 11.61 -14.19
N PRO A 48 9.75 11.75 -15.50
CA PRO A 48 8.87 11.29 -16.58
C PRO A 48 8.58 9.78 -16.52
N GLY A 49 9.61 8.95 -16.26
CA GLY A 49 9.46 7.49 -16.19
C GLY A 49 8.53 7.03 -15.07
N HIS A 50 8.54 7.72 -13.92
CA HIS A 50 7.57 7.49 -12.86
C HIS A 50 6.16 7.87 -13.29
N ARG A 51 5.98 9.05 -13.94
CA ARG A 51 4.66 9.50 -14.37
C ARG A 51 4.03 8.59 -15.43
N ALA A 52 4.84 8.11 -16.37
CA ALA A 52 4.37 7.19 -17.42
C ALA A 52 3.83 5.89 -16.81
N ARG A 53 4.63 5.19 -16.00
CA ARG A 53 4.19 3.92 -15.37
C ARG A 53 3.04 4.12 -14.40
N ARG A 54 3.01 5.25 -13.67
CA ARG A 54 1.88 5.58 -12.80
C ARG A 54 0.58 5.74 -13.57
N ARG A 55 0.62 6.31 -14.79
CA ARG A 55 -0.56 6.42 -15.66
C ARG A 55 -1.05 5.05 -16.09
N VAL A 56 -0.15 4.16 -16.49
CA VAL A 56 -0.48 2.78 -16.89
C VAL A 56 -1.11 2.03 -15.72
N VAL A 57 -0.41 1.95 -14.59
CA VAL A 57 -0.91 1.29 -13.37
C VAL A 57 -2.21 1.90 -12.88
N GLY A 58 -2.40 3.20 -13.04
CA GLY A 58 -3.62 3.90 -12.65
C GLY A 58 -4.89 3.43 -13.36
N GLN A 59 -4.78 2.84 -14.56
CA GLN A 59 -5.93 2.28 -15.28
C GLN A 59 -6.60 1.13 -14.50
N LEU A 60 -5.81 0.36 -13.77
CA LEU A 60 -6.31 -0.74 -12.92
C LEU A 60 -7.21 -0.29 -11.77
N PHE A 61 -7.25 1.00 -11.50
CA PHE A 61 -8.03 1.61 -10.41
C PHE A 61 -9.04 2.65 -10.93
N SER A 62 -9.38 2.58 -12.22
CA SER A 62 -10.47 3.35 -12.79
C SER A 62 -11.82 2.90 -12.22
N SER A 63 -12.84 3.77 -12.22
CA SER A 63 -14.17 3.42 -11.72
C SER A 63 -14.74 2.17 -12.40
N SER A 64 -14.55 2.04 -13.72
CA SER A 64 -14.98 0.86 -14.49
C SER A 64 -14.22 -0.41 -14.11
N ALA A 65 -12.92 -0.30 -13.80
CA ALA A 65 -12.15 -1.45 -13.32
C ALA A 65 -12.64 -1.90 -11.94
N LEU A 66 -12.90 -0.95 -11.03
CA LEU A 66 -13.41 -1.25 -9.69
C LEU A 66 -14.79 -1.91 -9.73
N GLU A 67 -15.70 -1.42 -10.58
CA GLU A 67 -17.00 -2.06 -10.81
C GLU A 67 -16.85 -3.51 -11.30
N ARG A 68 -15.90 -3.76 -12.21
CA ARG A 68 -15.57 -5.11 -12.70
C ARG A 68 -15.07 -6.03 -11.59
N TYR A 69 -14.31 -5.51 -10.62
CA TYR A 69 -13.71 -6.29 -9.53
C TYR A 69 -14.70 -6.61 -8.41
N THR A 70 -15.72 -5.78 -8.23
CA THR A 70 -16.67 -5.89 -7.11
C THR A 70 -17.24 -7.30 -6.89
N PRO A 71 -17.72 -8.05 -7.91
CA PRO A 71 -18.23 -9.39 -7.69
C PRO A 71 -17.20 -10.38 -7.12
N SER A 72 -15.94 -10.30 -7.62
CA SER A 72 -14.85 -11.16 -7.13
C SER A 72 -14.45 -10.79 -5.71
N ILE A 73 -14.43 -9.50 -5.38
CA ILE A 73 -14.14 -9.03 -4.01
C ILE A 73 -15.23 -9.51 -3.05
N ASN A 74 -16.49 -9.38 -3.41
CA ASN A 74 -17.62 -9.85 -2.57
C ASN A 74 -17.53 -11.36 -2.30
N ALA A 75 -17.20 -12.17 -3.31
CA ALA A 75 -17.02 -13.61 -3.12
C ALA A 75 -15.88 -13.91 -2.12
N LEU A 76 -14.76 -13.20 -2.23
CA LEU A 76 -13.63 -13.36 -1.30
C LEU A 76 -13.96 -12.90 0.13
N ILE A 77 -14.83 -11.90 0.29
CA ILE A 77 -15.30 -11.45 1.60
C ILE A 77 -16.20 -12.52 2.22
N GLU A 78 -17.11 -13.09 1.46
CA GLU A 78 -17.95 -14.20 1.93
C GLU A 78 -17.10 -15.39 2.37
N GLU A 79 -16.08 -15.76 1.56
CA GLU A 79 -15.14 -16.83 1.88
C GLU A 79 -14.42 -16.57 3.21
N VAL A 80 -13.77 -15.41 3.37
CA VAL A 80 -13.02 -15.10 4.60
C VAL A 80 -13.93 -14.92 5.81
N SER A 81 -15.16 -14.42 5.61
CA SER A 81 -16.13 -14.26 6.70
C SER A 81 -16.60 -15.62 7.22
N ASN A 82 -16.90 -16.56 6.32
CA ASN A 82 -17.27 -17.93 6.69
C ASN A 82 -16.11 -18.63 7.40
N ASP A 83 -14.88 -18.51 6.88
CA ASP A 83 -13.67 -19.06 7.50
C ASP A 83 -13.43 -18.49 8.92
N LEU A 84 -13.72 -17.22 9.15
CA LEU A 84 -13.62 -16.60 10.48
C LEU A 84 -14.71 -17.09 11.44
N LEU A 85 -15.95 -17.30 10.95
CA LEU A 85 -17.09 -17.76 11.75
C LEU A 85 -16.98 -19.25 12.10
N GLU A 86 -16.45 -20.07 11.20
CA GLU A 86 -16.29 -21.52 11.38
C GLU A 86 -15.00 -21.90 12.11
N ALA A 87 -14.11 -20.93 12.38
CA ALA A 87 -12.83 -21.19 13.01
C ALA A 87 -12.99 -21.79 14.40
N THR A 88 -12.60 -23.05 14.56
CA THR A 88 -12.60 -23.78 15.84
C THR A 88 -11.31 -23.60 16.63
N THR A 89 -10.27 -23.09 16.01
CA THR A 89 -8.94 -22.86 16.61
C THR A 89 -8.53 -21.42 16.46
N ALA A 90 -7.84 -20.89 17.47
CA ALA A 90 -7.29 -19.56 17.42
C ALA A 90 -6.18 -19.48 16.33
N THR A 91 -6.43 -18.72 15.30
CA THR A 91 -5.44 -18.40 14.25
C THR A 91 -5.14 -16.91 14.31
N PRO A 92 -3.88 -16.49 14.15
CA PRO A 92 -3.55 -15.07 14.09
C PRO A 92 -4.35 -14.36 12.99
N LEU A 93 -5.13 -13.36 13.37
CA LEU A 93 -5.97 -12.61 12.44
C LEU A 93 -5.15 -11.99 11.30
N ALA A 94 -3.93 -11.52 11.61
CA ALA A 94 -3.05 -10.92 10.62
C ALA A 94 -2.70 -11.85 9.46
N ASP A 95 -2.51 -13.15 9.72
CA ASP A 95 -2.19 -14.13 8.67
C ASP A 95 -3.41 -14.37 7.75
N ARG A 96 -4.63 -14.38 8.31
CA ARG A 96 -5.86 -14.46 7.53
C ARG A 96 -6.05 -13.21 6.67
N MET A 97 -5.85 -12.03 7.24
CA MET A 97 -5.95 -10.76 6.51
C MET A 97 -4.87 -10.64 5.41
N ARG A 98 -3.68 -11.18 5.62
CA ARG A 98 -2.65 -11.26 4.58
C ARG A 98 -3.08 -12.13 3.41
N ARG A 99 -3.59 -13.33 3.66
CA ARG A 99 -4.10 -14.21 2.60
C ARG A 99 -5.25 -13.55 1.85
N PHE A 100 -6.20 -12.96 2.57
CA PHE A 100 -7.31 -12.22 1.98
C PHE A 100 -6.82 -11.06 1.11
N ALA A 101 -5.96 -10.17 1.62
CA ALA A 101 -5.44 -9.04 0.86
C ALA A 101 -4.69 -9.47 -0.40
N PHE A 102 -3.89 -10.55 -0.33
CA PHE A 102 -3.25 -11.12 -1.48
C PHE A 102 -4.26 -11.68 -2.49
N ALA A 103 -5.26 -12.43 -2.02
CA ALA A 103 -6.30 -13.00 -2.86
C ALA A 103 -7.10 -11.92 -3.61
N VAL A 104 -7.38 -10.79 -2.95
CA VAL A 104 -8.04 -9.65 -3.59
C VAL A 104 -7.21 -9.13 -4.77
N ILE A 105 -5.93 -8.79 -4.57
CA ILE A 105 -5.11 -8.24 -5.66
C ILE A 105 -4.87 -9.29 -6.75
N ALA A 106 -4.53 -10.51 -6.39
CA ALA A 106 -4.24 -11.57 -7.36
C ALA A 106 -5.49 -12.01 -8.13
N GLY A 107 -6.65 -12.05 -7.48
CA GLY A 107 -7.92 -12.39 -8.14
C GLY A 107 -8.47 -11.28 -9.01
N THR A 108 -8.39 -10.01 -8.56
CA THR A 108 -8.98 -8.89 -9.29
C THR A 108 -8.07 -8.35 -10.40
N VAL A 109 -6.79 -8.12 -10.11
CA VAL A 109 -5.86 -7.55 -11.08
C VAL A 109 -5.33 -8.62 -12.04
N LEU A 110 -4.87 -9.76 -11.50
CA LEU A 110 -4.29 -10.83 -12.32
C LEU A 110 -5.33 -11.83 -12.84
N GLY A 111 -6.56 -11.80 -12.35
CA GLY A 111 -7.61 -12.74 -12.74
C GLY A 111 -7.34 -14.21 -12.33
N LEU A 112 -6.49 -14.43 -11.31
CA LEU A 112 -6.09 -15.76 -10.87
C LEU A 112 -7.18 -16.45 -10.06
N ASP A 113 -7.41 -17.75 -10.37
CA ASP A 113 -8.17 -18.65 -9.51
C ASP A 113 -7.40 -19.02 -8.23
N GLU A 114 -8.05 -19.73 -7.32
CA GLU A 114 -7.50 -20.10 -6.01
C GLU A 114 -6.18 -20.88 -6.14
N THR A 115 -6.15 -21.92 -6.99
CA THR A 115 -4.96 -22.77 -7.16
C THR A 115 -3.75 -21.96 -7.64
N ASN A 116 -3.95 -21.07 -8.59
CA ASN A 116 -2.88 -20.22 -9.14
C ASN A 116 -2.47 -19.12 -8.12
N ARG A 117 -3.42 -18.61 -7.34
CA ARG A 117 -3.12 -17.66 -6.26
C ARG A 117 -2.22 -18.30 -5.19
N ASP A 118 -2.55 -19.50 -4.72
CA ASP A 118 -1.77 -20.22 -3.70
C ASP A 118 -0.36 -20.53 -4.18
N ALA A 119 -0.22 -21.00 -5.41
CA ALA A 119 1.08 -21.27 -6.00
C ALA A 119 1.95 -19.99 -6.14
N LEU A 120 1.34 -18.82 -6.35
CA LEU A 120 2.05 -17.54 -6.40
C LEU A 120 2.41 -17.04 -4.99
N PHE A 121 1.54 -17.29 -4.01
CA PHE A 121 1.65 -16.78 -2.65
C PHE A 121 2.89 -17.26 -1.91
N GLU A 122 3.29 -18.53 -2.07
CA GLU A 122 4.48 -19.09 -1.40
C GLU A 122 5.76 -18.32 -1.76
N ASP A 123 6.00 -18.12 -3.05
CA ASP A 123 7.15 -17.34 -3.53
C ASP A 123 7.05 -15.88 -3.13
N PHE A 124 5.84 -15.34 -3.12
CA PHE A 124 5.58 -13.96 -2.73
C PHE A 124 5.89 -13.72 -1.26
N GLU A 125 5.53 -14.62 -0.34
CA GLU A 125 5.90 -14.51 1.07
C GLU A 125 7.41 -14.57 1.30
N ILE A 126 8.12 -15.48 0.61
CA ILE A 126 9.58 -15.56 0.70
C ILE A 126 10.21 -14.23 0.27
N TRP A 127 9.70 -13.65 -0.81
CA TRP A 127 10.20 -12.40 -1.35
C TRP A 127 9.90 -11.20 -0.44
N THR A 128 8.67 -11.06 0.06
CA THR A 128 8.26 -9.90 0.89
C THR A 128 8.97 -9.86 2.23
N ARG A 129 9.16 -11.01 2.88
CA ARG A 129 9.85 -11.09 4.19
C ARG A 129 11.29 -10.60 4.15
N ALA A 130 11.92 -10.57 2.99
CA ALA A 130 13.31 -10.15 2.84
C ALA A 130 13.48 -8.70 2.33
N LEU A 131 12.41 -7.98 2.05
CA LEU A 131 12.50 -6.61 1.49
C LEU A 131 13.36 -5.66 2.31
N PHE A 132 13.30 -5.76 3.63
CA PHE A 132 14.11 -4.96 4.55
C PHE A 132 15.30 -5.74 5.15
N SER A 133 15.68 -6.86 4.55
CA SER A 133 16.86 -7.61 4.98
C SER A 133 18.17 -6.94 4.53
N ILE A 134 19.29 -7.37 5.11
CA ILE A 134 20.60 -6.93 4.64
C ILE A 134 20.83 -7.52 3.23
N PRO A 135 21.21 -6.69 2.22
CA PRO A 135 21.35 -7.13 0.83
C PRO A 135 22.64 -7.94 0.59
N VAL A 136 22.73 -9.09 1.26
CA VAL A 136 23.85 -10.02 1.13
C VAL A 136 23.36 -11.25 0.36
N ALA A 137 23.80 -11.40 -0.88
CA ALA A 137 23.40 -12.47 -1.79
C ALA A 137 24.29 -13.73 -1.68
N LEU A 138 24.59 -14.18 -0.44
CA LEU A 138 25.28 -15.46 -0.23
C LEU A 138 24.28 -16.62 -0.16
N PRO A 139 24.64 -17.82 -0.61
CA PRO A 139 23.78 -19.00 -0.52
C PRO A 139 23.21 -19.19 0.89
N GLY A 140 21.89 -19.39 0.99
CA GLY A 140 21.18 -19.61 2.25
C GLY A 140 20.70 -18.33 2.95
N THR A 141 21.18 -17.15 2.58
CA THR A 141 20.71 -15.89 3.18
C THR A 141 19.25 -15.58 2.78
N PRO A 142 18.49 -14.86 3.64
CA PRO A 142 17.13 -14.43 3.30
C PRO A 142 17.08 -13.63 2.01
N PHE A 143 18.05 -12.75 1.77
CA PHE A 143 18.10 -11.93 0.55
C PHE A 143 18.34 -12.79 -0.71
N ALA A 144 19.25 -13.77 -0.68
CA ALA A 144 19.48 -14.68 -1.80
C ALA A 144 18.23 -15.52 -2.13
N LYS A 145 17.54 -16.02 -1.09
CA LYS A 145 16.26 -16.74 -1.25
C LYS A 145 15.19 -15.85 -1.89
N ALA A 146 15.08 -14.61 -1.45
CA ALA A 146 14.12 -13.65 -2.01
C ALA A 146 14.43 -13.27 -3.45
N MET A 147 15.71 -13.14 -3.83
CA MET A 147 16.11 -12.90 -5.21
C MET A 147 15.72 -14.08 -6.13
N ALA A 148 15.89 -15.31 -5.66
CA ALA A 148 15.43 -16.49 -6.39
C ALA A 148 13.89 -16.55 -6.48
N ALA A 149 13.17 -16.25 -5.40
CA ALA A 149 11.72 -16.16 -5.39
C ALA A 149 11.23 -15.07 -6.34
N ARG A 150 11.87 -13.90 -6.36
CA ARG A 150 11.58 -12.83 -7.32
C ARG A 150 11.66 -13.30 -8.77
N GLN A 151 12.70 -14.06 -9.13
CA GLN A 151 12.83 -14.58 -10.49
C GLN A 151 11.67 -15.51 -10.85
N ARG A 152 11.25 -16.39 -9.93
CA ARG A 152 10.11 -17.27 -10.15
C ARG A 152 8.79 -16.50 -10.26
N LEU A 153 8.60 -15.49 -9.38
CA LEU A 153 7.44 -14.58 -9.43
C LEU A 153 7.35 -13.86 -10.78
N LEU A 154 8.42 -13.21 -11.21
CA LEU A 154 8.44 -12.52 -12.50
C LEU A 154 8.16 -13.46 -13.67
N LYS A 155 8.73 -14.68 -13.66
CA LYS A 155 8.44 -15.68 -14.68
C LYS A 155 6.95 -16.04 -14.71
N ARG A 156 6.33 -16.29 -13.55
CA ARG A 156 4.89 -16.59 -13.45
C ARG A 156 4.03 -15.40 -13.89
N LEU A 157 4.38 -14.18 -13.47
CA LEU A 157 3.65 -12.97 -13.88
C LEU A 157 3.69 -12.76 -15.40
N LYS A 158 4.84 -13.02 -16.04
CA LYS A 158 4.92 -12.98 -17.51
C LYS A 158 4.06 -14.07 -18.17
N THR A 159 4.05 -15.28 -17.63
CA THR A 159 3.14 -16.33 -18.13
C THR A 159 1.67 -15.87 -18.03
N VAL A 160 1.28 -15.24 -16.92
CA VAL A 160 -0.08 -14.71 -16.74
C VAL A 160 -0.39 -13.58 -17.73
N LEU A 161 0.59 -12.70 -18.02
CA LEU A 161 0.43 -11.64 -19.03
C LEU A 161 0.23 -12.20 -20.44
N MET A 162 0.94 -13.27 -20.79
CA MET A 162 0.91 -13.87 -22.14
C MET A 162 -0.26 -14.85 -22.35
N GLU A 163 -0.62 -15.63 -21.35
CA GLU A 163 -1.51 -16.79 -21.46
C GLU A 163 -2.78 -16.64 -20.60
N GLY A 164 -2.83 -15.62 -19.72
CA GLY A 164 -3.94 -15.41 -18.81
C GLY A 164 -5.24 -15.03 -19.53
N ASP A 165 -6.37 -15.45 -18.96
CA ASP A 165 -7.67 -14.99 -19.41
C ASP A 165 -7.85 -13.51 -19.04
N GLN A 166 -7.50 -12.63 -19.97
CA GLN A 166 -7.54 -11.18 -19.78
C GLN A 166 -8.95 -10.65 -19.50
N SER A 167 -10.00 -11.44 -19.76
CA SER A 167 -11.38 -11.06 -19.47
C SER A 167 -11.73 -11.14 -17.98
N ARG A 168 -10.98 -11.89 -17.20
CA ARG A 168 -11.26 -12.14 -15.78
C ARG A 168 -10.66 -11.10 -14.83
N GLY A 169 -9.63 -10.39 -15.25
CA GLY A 169 -8.90 -9.44 -14.39
C GLY A 169 -8.87 -8.04 -14.98
N GLY A 170 -7.80 -7.32 -14.65
CA GLY A 170 -7.51 -5.98 -15.17
C GLY A 170 -6.33 -5.93 -16.14
N LEU A 171 -5.78 -7.08 -16.56
CA LEU A 171 -4.56 -7.11 -17.38
C LEU A 171 -4.75 -6.48 -18.75
N ASP A 172 -5.95 -6.57 -19.32
CA ASP A 172 -6.33 -5.90 -20.57
C ASP A 172 -6.13 -4.39 -20.50
N LEU A 173 -6.28 -3.78 -19.32
CA LEU A 173 -6.10 -2.33 -19.10
C LEU A 173 -4.63 -1.90 -19.18
N LEU A 174 -3.69 -2.84 -19.20
CA LEU A 174 -2.25 -2.55 -19.29
C LEU A 174 -1.73 -2.64 -20.72
N SER A 175 -2.49 -3.23 -21.65
CA SER A 175 -2.06 -3.56 -23.03
C SER A 175 -1.60 -2.34 -23.84
N ASP A 176 -2.23 -1.17 -23.60
CA ASP A 176 -1.91 0.08 -24.31
C ASP A 176 -0.93 0.97 -23.52
N GLY A 177 -0.27 0.38 -22.51
CA GLY A 177 0.66 1.08 -21.65
C GLY A 177 1.90 1.57 -22.38
N LEU A 178 2.18 2.88 -22.32
CA LEU A 178 3.35 3.50 -22.93
C LEU A 178 4.32 4.03 -21.86
N ASP A 179 5.60 3.95 -22.16
CA ASP A 179 6.65 4.58 -21.35
C ASP A 179 6.75 6.10 -21.58
N GLU A 180 7.80 6.73 -21.06
CA GLU A 180 8.07 8.15 -21.18
C GLU A 180 8.44 8.62 -22.60
N GLU A 181 8.82 7.70 -23.48
CA GLU A 181 9.19 7.94 -24.88
C GLU A 181 8.04 7.61 -25.85
N GLY A 182 6.91 7.10 -25.31
CA GLY A 182 5.76 6.67 -26.10
C GLY A 182 5.93 5.27 -26.67
N ILE A 183 6.86 4.48 -26.15
CA ILE A 183 7.09 3.08 -26.54
C ILE A 183 6.23 2.16 -25.67
N PRO A 184 5.57 1.13 -26.22
CA PRO A 184 4.84 0.14 -25.44
C PRO A 184 5.71 -0.50 -24.36
N LEU A 185 5.15 -0.64 -23.15
CA LEU A 185 5.83 -1.35 -22.07
C LEU A 185 5.94 -2.84 -22.41
N ASP A 186 7.14 -3.38 -22.26
CA ASP A 186 7.37 -4.81 -22.46
C ASP A 186 6.91 -5.65 -21.26
N ASP A 187 6.82 -6.97 -21.43
CA ASP A 187 6.38 -7.90 -20.38
C ASP A 187 7.27 -7.85 -19.12
N ASP A 188 8.54 -7.49 -19.24
CA ASP A 188 9.44 -7.32 -18.11
C ASP A 188 9.08 -6.08 -17.28
N ASP A 189 8.73 -4.99 -17.95
CA ASP A 189 8.27 -3.77 -17.28
C ASP A 189 6.92 -4.03 -16.59
N LEU A 190 5.95 -4.58 -17.33
CA LEU A 190 4.62 -4.90 -16.78
C LEU A 190 4.69 -5.88 -15.62
N ALA A 191 5.50 -6.93 -15.70
CA ALA A 191 5.67 -7.89 -14.61
C ALA A 191 6.25 -7.25 -13.34
N GLU A 192 7.19 -6.30 -13.45
CA GLU A 192 7.69 -5.55 -12.28
C GLU A 192 6.63 -4.60 -11.71
N GLN A 193 5.76 -4.00 -12.53
CA GLN A 193 4.63 -3.20 -12.01
C GLN A 193 3.62 -4.10 -11.27
N LEU A 194 3.28 -5.26 -11.83
CA LEU A 194 2.37 -6.22 -11.18
C LEU A 194 2.93 -6.73 -9.85
N LEU A 195 4.22 -7.04 -9.80
CA LEU A 195 4.89 -7.43 -8.55
C LEU A 195 4.83 -6.32 -7.50
N LEU A 196 5.03 -5.06 -7.91
CA LEU A 196 4.88 -3.91 -7.03
C LEU A 196 3.44 -3.76 -6.52
N LEU A 197 2.44 -3.96 -7.37
CA LEU A 197 1.03 -3.88 -6.97
C LEU A 197 0.65 -4.95 -5.96
N LEU A 198 1.07 -6.19 -6.19
CA LEU A 198 0.90 -7.27 -5.21
C LEU A 198 1.46 -6.86 -3.84
N PHE A 199 2.68 -6.33 -3.83
CA PHE A 199 3.32 -5.85 -2.59
C PHE A 199 2.56 -4.69 -1.93
N ALA A 200 2.20 -3.68 -2.71
CA ALA A 200 1.57 -2.47 -2.19
C ALA A 200 0.18 -2.76 -1.57
N GLY A 201 -0.60 -3.63 -2.17
CA GLY A 201 -1.94 -3.99 -1.68
C GLY A 201 -1.97 -5.06 -0.59
N TYR A 202 -0.91 -5.84 -0.45
CA TYR A 202 -0.86 -6.96 0.48
C TYR A 202 -0.74 -6.53 1.94
N GLU A 203 0.42 -6.03 2.35
CA GLU A 203 0.73 -5.77 3.76
C GLU A 203 -0.04 -4.56 4.31
N THR A 204 -0.28 -3.54 3.47
CA THR A 204 -1.00 -2.33 3.89
C THR A 204 -2.46 -2.62 4.18
N THR A 205 -3.15 -3.37 3.30
CA THR A 205 -4.55 -3.76 3.49
C THR A 205 -4.68 -4.73 4.66
N ALA A 206 -3.84 -5.76 4.72
CA ALA A 206 -3.86 -6.72 5.84
C ALA A 206 -3.63 -6.06 7.20
N SER A 207 -2.69 -5.13 7.28
CA SER A 207 -2.41 -4.35 8.49
C SER A 207 -3.58 -3.47 8.89
N SER A 208 -4.16 -2.73 7.92
CA SER A 208 -5.32 -1.86 8.17
C SER A 208 -6.51 -2.65 8.71
N LEU A 209 -6.86 -3.77 8.07
CA LEU A 209 -7.95 -4.64 8.50
C LEU A 209 -7.68 -5.24 9.88
N SER A 210 -6.47 -5.75 10.11
CA SER A 210 -6.10 -6.32 11.41
C SER A 210 -6.18 -5.29 12.55
N CYS A 211 -5.73 -4.05 12.28
CA CYS A 211 -5.83 -2.95 13.24
C CYS A 211 -7.27 -2.51 13.44
N LEU A 212 -8.11 -2.50 12.40
CA LEU A 212 -9.54 -2.19 12.50
C LEU A 212 -10.26 -3.21 13.39
N PHE A 213 -10.12 -4.51 13.10
CA PHE A 213 -10.72 -5.55 13.93
C PHE A 213 -10.24 -5.47 15.38
N ARG A 214 -8.93 -5.29 15.59
CA ARG A 214 -8.39 -5.11 16.93
C ARG A 214 -9.00 -3.91 17.63
N ALA A 215 -9.10 -2.77 16.95
CA ALA A 215 -9.69 -1.55 17.51
C ALA A 215 -11.14 -1.75 17.93
N LEU A 216 -11.95 -2.42 17.09
CA LEU A 216 -13.34 -2.72 17.40
C LEU A 216 -13.49 -3.72 18.56
N LEU A 217 -12.62 -4.73 18.65
CA LEU A 217 -12.65 -5.70 19.75
C LEU A 217 -12.33 -5.10 21.11
N ILE A 218 -11.45 -4.09 21.16
CA ILE A 218 -11.06 -3.42 22.41
C ILE A 218 -11.92 -2.19 22.74
N ASN A 219 -12.78 -1.73 21.81
CA ASN A 219 -13.71 -0.63 21.97
C ASN A 219 -15.13 -1.05 21.57
N PRO A 220 -15.79 -1.90 22.36
CA PRO A 220 -17.10 -2.47 22.01
C PRO A 220 -18.19 -1.40 21.84
N GLU A 221 -18.07 -0.26 22.48
CA GLU A 221 -18.97 0.90 22.31
C GLU A 221 -18.92 1.46 20.89
N VAL A 222 -17.73 1.47 20.26
CA VAL A 222 -17.57 1.90 18.86
C VAL A 222 -18.14 0.85 17.92
N ALA A 223 -17.91 -0.43 18.20
CA ALA A 223 -18.50 -1.53 17.42
C ALA A 223 -20.04 -1.46 17.43
N HIS A 224 -20.63 -1.22 18.61
CA HIS A 224 -22.08 -1.03 18.73
C HIS A 224 -22.58 0.24 18.00
N TRP A 225 -21.82 1.33 18.09
CA TRP A 225 -22.13 2.57 17.38
C TRP A 225 -22.12 2.39 15.86
N LEU A 226 -21.25 1.54 15.32
CA LEU A 226 -21.20 1.20 13.88
C LEU A 226 -22.38 0.37 13.41
N GLN A 227 -22.92 -0.52 14.24
CA GLN A 227 -24.00 -1.45 13.84
C GLN A 227 -25.20 -0.72 13.25
N SER A 228 -25.53 0.46 13.75
CA SER A 228 -26.65 1.26 13.24
C SER A 228 -26.41 1.81 11.84
N ASP A 229 -25.17 2.12 11.47
CA ASP A 229 -24.80 2.56 10.13
C ASP A 229 -24.83 1.39 9.14
N LEU A 230 -24.23 0.26 9.53
CA LEU A 230 -24.14 -0.94 8.69
C LEU A 230 -25.53 -1.51 8.36
N ALA A 231 -26.47 -1.41 9.29
CA ALA A 231 -27.85 -1.80 9.06
C ALA A 231 -28.59 -0.90 8.04
N GLY A 232 -28.12 0.35 7.87
CA GLY A 232 -28.70 1.35 6.95
C GLY A 232 -28.19 1.25 5.51
N GLY A 233 -27.13 0.49 5.27
CA GLY A 233 -26.48 0.41 3.97
C GLY A 233 -25.55 1.61 3.67
N SER A 234 -25.21 1.81 2.40
CA SER A 234 -24.33 2.91 1.95
C SER A 234 -25.14 4.22 1.77
N PRO A 235 -24.56 5.41 2.09
CA PRO A 235 -23.23 5.63 2.65
C PRO A 235 -23.13 5.24 4.14
N ALA A 236 -21.93 4.86 4.59
CA ALA A 236 -21.65 4.46 5.96
C ALA A 236 -20.62 5.40 6.64
N PRO A 237 -20.99 6.66 6.95
CA PRO A 237 -20.06 7.69 7.40
C PRO A 237 -19.35 7.33 8.72
N ARG A 238 -19.98 6.53 9.58
CA ARG A 238 -19.35 6.08 10.83
C ARG A 238 -18.25 5.05 10.55
N LEU A 239 -18.44 4.19 9.55
CA LEU A 239 -17.40 3.26 9.10
C LEU A 239 -16.20 4.02 8.55
N ASP A 240 -16.43 4.98 7.66
CA ASP A 240 -15.38 5.85 7.11
C ASP A 240 -14.59 6.55 8.22
N ALA A 241 -15.28 7.15 9.16
CA ALA A 241 -14.68 7.80 10.33
C ALA A 241 -13.84 6.82 11.17
N THR A 242 -14.33 5.59 11.32
CA THR A 242 -13.62 4.54 12.09
C THR A 242 -12.34 4.11 11.37
N VAL A 243 -12.40 3.91 10.06
CA VAL A 243 -11.22 3.58 9.26
C VAL A 243 -10.19 4.71 9.28
N LEU A 244 -10.62 5.97 9.15
CA LEU A 244 -9.74 7.13 9.25
C LEU A 244 -9.06 7.20 10.62
N GLU A 245 -9.78 6.91 11.70
CA GLU A 245 -9.22 6.92 13.06
C GLU A 245 -8.21 5.77 13.26
N VAL A 246 -8.48 4.58 12.71
CA VAL A 246 -7.50 3.49 12.69
C VAL A 246 -6.24 3.92 11.94
N MET A 247 -6.38 4.49 10.73
CA MET A 247 -5.24 4.94 9.94
C MET A 247 -4.49 6.09 10.60
N ARG A 248 -5.17 6.93 11.39
CA ARG A 248 -4.55 7.99 12.17
C ARG A 248 -3.66 7.43 13.29
N LEU A 249 -4.16 6.47 14.05
CA LEU A 249 -3.46 5.89 15.21
C LEU A 249 -2.43 4.83 14.82
N THR A 250 -2.77 4.01 13.82
CA THR A 250 -1.97 2.87 13.38
C THR A 250 -1.84 2.86 11.85
N PRO A 251 -1.18 3.88 11.26
CA PRO A 251 -1.02 3.89 9.81
C PRO A 251 -0.22 2.65 9.36
N PRO A 252 -0.68 1.92 8.32
CA PRO A 252 0.01 0.74 7.84
C PRO A 252 1.42 1.03 7.34
N VAL A 253 1.64 2.28 6.90
CA VAL A 253 2.96 2.81 6.54
C VAL A 253 3.27 3.98 7.47
N GLY A 254 4.14 3.77 8.45
CA GLY A 254 4.48 4.78 9.46
C GLY A 254 5.30 5.97 8.95
N GLY A 255 5.65 5.99 7.67
CA GLY A 255 6.40 7.07 7.03
C GLY A 255 6.92 6.70 5.65
N PHE A 256 7.62 7.63 5.02
CA PHE A 256 8.20 7.42 3.70
C PHE A 256 9.54 8.15 3.56
N PHE A 257 10.30 7.78 2.54
CA PHE A 257 11.62 8.36 2.30
C PHE A 257 11.63 9.26 1.08
N ARG A 258 12.48 10.30 1.16
CA ARG A 258 12.88 11.15 0.03
C ARG A 258 14.39 11.33 0.07
N ARG A 259 15.00 11.65 -1.06
CA ARG A 259 16.38 12.11 -1.15
C ARG A 259 16.41 13.50 -1.75
N SER A 260 17.14 14.42 -1.11
CA SER A 260 17.35 15.77 -1.64
C SER A 260 18.31 15.75 -2.82
N LEU A 261 17.90 16.39 -3.93
CA LEU A 261 18.70 16.59 -5.14
C LEU A 261 19.46 17.92 -5.12
N ARG A 262 19.14 18.79 -4.18
CA ARG A 262 19.74 20.06 -3.86
C ARG A 262 19.44 20.41 -2.41
N PRO A 263 20.09 21.43 -1.81
CA PRO A 263 19.73 21.88 -0.47
C PRO A 263 18.26 22.32 -0.41
N VAL A 264 17.54 21.92 0.65
CA VAL A 264 16.12 22.26 0.86
C VAL A 264 15.92 22.80 2.28
N GLN A 265 14.91 23.68 2.44
CA GLN A 265 14.52 24.23 3.74
C GLN A 265 13.29 23.49 4.28
N LEU A 266 13.42 22.89 5.47
CA LEU A 266 12.33 22.17 6.14
C LEU A 266 12.17 22.70 7.56
N ALA A 267 11.02 23.28 7.87
CA ALA A 267 10.72 23.93 9.15
C ALA A 267 11.79 24.94 9.62
N GLY A 268 12.39 25.67 8.67
CA GLY A 268 13.44 26.65 8.94
C GLY A 268 14.85 26.06 9.10
N VAL A 269 15.03 24.75 8.88
CA VAL A 269 16.33 24.08 8.95
C VAL A 269 16.76 23.71 7.52
N GLU A 270 18.01 24.05 7.18
CA GLU A 270 18.60 23.65 5.91
C GLU A 270 19.00 22.16 5.95
N VAL A 271 18.50 21.40 4.98
CA VAL A 271 18.86 20.00 4.74
C VAL A 271 19.76 19.97 3.51
N PRO A 272 21.01 19.54 3.63
CA PRO A 272 21.95 19.50 2.51
C PRO A 272 21.52 18.56 1.40
N GLU A 273 22.07 18.79 0.22
CA GLU A 273 21.98 17.89 -0.94
C GLU A 273 22.41 16.46 -0.57
N HIS A 274 21.81 15.47 -1.24
CA HIS A 274 22.04 14.02 -1.06
C HIS A 274 21.67 13.46 0.33
N SER A 275 20.96 14.24 1.15
CA SER A 275 20.43 13.74 2.41
C SER A 275 19.21 12.84 2.17
N VAL A 276 19.13 11.71 2.89
CA VAL A 276 17.90 10.92 2.97
C VAL A 276 17.00 11.55 4.03
N ILE A 277 15.79 11.86 3.66
CA ILE A 277 14.79 12.45 4.52
C ILE A 277 13.75 11.38 4.81
N GLN A 278 13.63 10.98 6.08
CA GLN A 278 12.58 10.08 6.54
C GLN A 278 11.44 10.89 7.15
N VAL A 279 10.30 10.83 6.51
CA VAL A 279 9.06 11.41 7.03
C VAL A 279 8.44 10.43 8.00
N VAL A 280 8.12 10.90 9.20
CA VAL A 280 7.42 10.12 10.23
C VAL A 280 5.98 10.59 10.30
N LEU A 281 5.05 9.72 9.93
CA LEU A 281 3.61 9.99 9.89
C LEU A 281 2.91 9.65 11.21
N THR A 282 3.54 8.82 12.04
CA THR A 282 2.98 8.45 13.34
C THR A 282 2.73 9.72 14.16
N PRO A 283 1.52 9.94 14.68
CA PRO A 283 1.22 11.15 15.43
C PRO A 283 2.17 11.27 16.62
N SER A 284 2.93 12.35 16.64
CA SER A 284 3.63 12.75 17.85
C SER A 284 2.58 13.27 18.80
N HIS A 285 2.12 12.44 19.72
CA HIS A 285 1.26 12.93 20.78
C HIS A 285 2.10 13.87 21.66
N PRO A 286 1.75 15.16 21.78
CA PRO A 286 2.22 15.94 22.91
C PRO A 286 1.81 15.17 24.17
N ALA A 287 2.69 15.06 25.14
CA ALA A 287 2.41 14.32 26.40
C ALA A 287 1.12 14.77 27.09
N ASP A 288 0.64 15.96 26.77
CA ASP A 288 -0.54 16.60 27.35
C ASP A 288 -1.84 16.42 26.55
N ALA A 289 -1.82 15.79 25.37
CA ALA A 289 -2.99 15.63 24.52
C ALA A 289 -3.61 14.23 24.67
N THR A 290 -4.15 13.93 25.84
CA THR A 290 -4.79 12.64 26.16
C THR A 290 -5.93 12.28 25.21
N ASP A 291 -6.65 13.26 24.68
CA ASP A 291 -7.73 13.03 23.72
C ASP A 291 -7.22 12.52 22.35
N LEU A 292 -6.06 12.96 21.88
CA LEU A 292 -5.49 12.49 20.61
C LEU A 292 -4.97 11.04 20.68
N ALA A 293 -4.65 10.54 21.86
CA ALA A 293 -4.26 9.14 22.07
C ALA A 293 -5.46 8.19 22.10
N ALA A 294 -6.66 8.70 22.42
CA ALA A 294 -7.87 7.93 22.49
C ALA A 294 -8.39 7.56 21.08
N PHE A 295 -8.90 6.34 20.94
CA PHE A 295 -9.63 5.89 19.75
C PHE A 295 -11.03 6.49 19.76
N ARG A 296 -11.25 7.56 19.01
CA ARG A 296 -12.50 8.30 18.95
C ARG A 296 -12.87 8.65 17.49
N PRO A 297 -13.50 7.74 16.75
CA PRO A 297 -13.89 7.97 15.37
C PRO A 297 -14.80 9.18 15.17
N GLN A 298 -15.64 9.53 16.17
CA GLN A 298 -16.58 10.64 16.12
C GLN A 298 -15.91 11.98 15.79
N ARG A 299 -14.61 12.14 16.11
CA ARG A 299 -13.84 13.36 15.81
C ARG A 299 -13.81 13.71 14.32
N HIS A 300 -13.91 12.69 13.45
CA HIS A 300 -13.94 12.87 12.00
C HIS A 300 -15.31 13.28 11.46
N LEU A 301 -16.36 13.23 12.30
CA LEU A 301 -17.74 13.60 11.93
C LEU A 301 -18.19 14.91 12.60
N ASP A 302 -17.70 15.19 13.81
CA ASP A 302 -18.10 16.35 14.60
C ASP A 302 -17.28 17.62 14.34
N GLY A 303 -16.29 17.55 13.45
CA GLY A 303 -15.42 18.67 13.09
C GLY A 303 -14.41 19.04 14.17
N SER A 304 -14.24 18.20 15.21
CA SER A 304 -13.25 18.45 16.29
C SER A 304 -11.83 18.06 15.92
N PHE A 305 -11.62 17.50 14.72
CA PHE A 305 -10.31 17.13 14.19
C PHE A 305 -9.98 17.99 12.96
N ASP A 306 -8.98 18.85 13.11
CA ASP A 306 -8.54 19.82 12.09
C ASP A 306 -7.14 19.51 11.50
N GLN A 307 -6.52 18.39 11.90
CA GLN A 307 -5.19 18.02 11.42
C GLN A 307 -5.24 17.32 10.07
N THR A 308 -4.26 17.60 9.22
CA THR A 308 -4.12 16.92 7.94
C THR A 308 -3.64 15.48 8.14
N LEU A 309 -4.46 14.51 7.77
CA LEU A 309 -4.08 13.11 7.71
C LEU A 309 -3.41 12.79 6.37
N LEU A 310 -2.28 12.12 6.43
CA LEU A 310 -1.51 11.68 5.26
C LEU A 310 -1.27 10.16 5.27
N PRO A 311 -2.26 9.30 5.52
CA PRO A 311 -2.06 7.85 5.59
C PRO A 311 -1.56 7.27 4.26
N PHE A 312 -1.81 7.97 3.15
CA PHE A 312 -1.38 7.61 1.81
C PHE A 312 -0.23 8.50 1.28
N GLY A 313 0.46 9.20 2.17
CA GLY A 313 1.51 10.15 1.79
C GLY A 313 0.96 11.43 1.16
N GLY A 314 1.83 12.14 0.42
CA GLY A 314 1.46 13.40 -0.21
C GLY A 314 2.32 13.76 -1.41
N GLY A 315 1.88 14.80 -2.15
CA GLY A 315 2.57 15.30 -3.34
C GLY A 315 2.53 14.34 -4.53
N GLN A 316 3.49 14.45 -5.44
CA GLN A 316 3.55 13.67 -6.70
C GLN A 316 3.63 12.15 -6.49
N ARG A 317 3.98 11.69 -5.29
CA ARG A 317 4.13 10.27 -4.93
C ARG A 317 3.10 9.81 -3.90
N ALA A 318 2.05 10.59 -3.68
CA ALA A 318 0.91 10.12 -2.91
C ALA A 318 0.32 8.86 -3.55
N VAL A 319 -0.17 7.92 -2.78
CA VAL A 319 -1.08 6.89 -3.28
C VAL A 319 -2.24 7.63 -3.93
N SER A 320 -2.52 7.38 -5.22
CA SER A 320 -3.39 8.27 -5.99
C SER A 320 -4.80 8.37 -5.41
N TYR A 321 -5.44 9.53 -5.66
CA TYR A 321 -6.82 9.81 -5.24
C TYR A 321 -7.84 8.77 -5.79
N THR A 322 -7.53 8.18 -6.94
CA THR A 322 -8.27 7.03 -7.49
C THR A 322 -8.11 5.78 -6.64
N HIS A 323 -6.94 5.58 -6.01
CA HIS A 323 -6.76 4.52 -5.03
C HIS A 323 -7.53 4.78 -3.73
N LEU A 324 -7.73 6.05 -3.34
CA LEU A 324 -8.57 6.43 -2.20
C LEU A 324 -10.05 6.08 -2.45
N ARG A 325 -10.57 6.31 -3.66
CA ARG A 325 -11.92 5.86 -4.03
C ARG A 325 -12.03 4.33 -4.15
N ALA A 326 -10.96 3.64 -4.55
CA ALA A 326 -10.91 2.18 -4.47
C ALA A 326 -10.92 1.68 -3.02
N HIS A 327 -10.28 2.43 -2.09
CA HIS A 327 -10.41 2.18 -0.67
C HIS A 327 -11.80 2.53 -0.14
N GLU A 328 -12.46 3.55 -0.65
CA GLU A 328 -13.90 3.77 -0.38
C GLU A 328 -14.71 2.54 -0.78
N THR A 329 -14.44 1.91 -1.91
CA THR A 329 -15.08 0.66 -2.33
C THR A 329 -14.68 -0.53 -1.42
N LEU A 330 -13.42 -0.61 -0.98
CA LEU A 330 -12.97 -1.60 0.00
C LEU A 330 -13.46 -1.32 1.43
N ILE A 331 -13.86 -0.10 1.74
CA ILE A 331 -14.48 0.29 3.02
C ILE A 331 -15.96 -0.14 3.06
N TYR A 332 -16.62 -0.20 1.91
CA TYR A 332 -18.01 -0.67 1.79
C TYR A 332 -18.14 -2.21 1.69
N LEU A 333 -17.04 -2.92 1.78
CA LEU A 333 -16.93 -4.38 1.81
C LEU A 333 -16.59 -4.87 3.22
#